data_4048d0ec1ebd6bcf873e28dcb279a46b
#
_entry.id   4048d0ec1ebd6bcf873e28dcb279a46b
#
_cell.length_a   1.000
_cell.length_b   1.000
_cell.length_c   1.000
_cell.angle_alpha   90.00
_cell.angle_beta   90.00
_cell.angle_gamma   90.00
#
_symmetry.space_group_name_H-M   'P 1'
#
loop_
_entity.id
_entity.type
_entity.pdbx_description
1 polymer ?
#
loop_
_entity_poly.entity_id
_entity_poly.type
_entity_poly.pdbx_seq_one_letter_code
_entity_poly.pdbx_strand_id
1 'polypeptide(L)'
;QGDAKVRESGRRMQAVIDQARNVREKNSKPVKLPLGEMIVVHPDPEFLEEISGRLLPYVASETNVQRVVTSSDTAKYTTVRAEPDWGALGKALGKAMGPVGKALKALSPEDLARMEEQGSLEVAGHTIDAAHVKIRRDFKAPEGAVNLDASGDGDVLVVMDLTQDDSLVDAGLAREVVSRFQQLRKASGVVAGDEVAMFFSGVEAGGRLERVLGEEASLAYFREKTGVHLQSRAELAEGAAILGEESCTIVDGTGAEHALAATLAGLRV
;
A
#
# COMPACT_ATOMS: atom_id res chain seq x y z
N GLN A 1 20.24 -20.39 -12.88
CA GLN A 1 20.35 -18.91 -12.74
C GLN A 1 18.96 -18.21 -12.80
N GLY A 2 18.03 -18.65 -13.68
CA GLY A 2 16.69 -18.06 -13.79
C GLY A 2 15.86 -18.16 -12.52
N ASP A 3 15.80 -19.32 -11.91
CA ASP A 3 15.00 -19.59 -10.69
C ASP A 3 15.47 -18.79 -9.46
N ALA A 4 16.76 -18.52 -9.34
CA ALA A 4 17.28 -17.72 -8.23
C ALA A 4 16.88 -16.25 -8.37
N LYS A 5 16.93 -15.71 -9.59
CA LYS A 5 16.52 -14.31 -9.87
C LYS A 5 15.02 -14.12 -9.66
N VAL A 6 14.19 -15.07 -10.08
CA VAL A 6 12.73 -15.02 -9.86
C VAL A 6 12.40 -15.07 -8.37
N ARG A 7 13.06 -15.93 -7.61
CA ARG A 7 12.87 -16.01 -6.15
C ARG A 7 13.30 -14.73 -5.44
N GLU A 8 14.40 -14.11 -5.87
CA GLU A 8 14.85 -12.85 -5.29
C GLU A 8 13.88 -11.71 -5.56
N SER A 9 13.40 -11.59 -6.81
CA SER A 9 12.36 -10.62 -7.17
C SER A 9 11.08 -10.81 -6.38
N GLY A 10 10.67 -12.06 -6.17
CA GLY A 10 9.52 -12.39 -5.32
C GLY A 10 9.72 -11.93 -3.87
N ARG A 11 10.91 -12.10 -3.30
CA ARG A 11 11.23 -11.61 -1.95
C ARG A 11 11.21 -10.08 -1.88
N ARG A 12 11.81 -9.39 -2.85
CA ARG A 12 11.81 -7.93 -2.92
C ARG A 12 10.40 -7.37 -2.98
N MET A 13 9.56 -7.93 -3.84
CA MET A 13 8.15 -7.57 -3.95
C MET A 13 7.40 -7.82 -2.64
N GLN A 14 7.58 -8.99 -2.03
CA GLN A 14 6.91 -9.36 -0.79
C GLN A 14 7.32 -8.41 0.36
N ALA A 15 8.60 -8.07 0.48
CA ALA A 15 9.07 -7.12 1.49
C ALA A 15 8.34 -5.77 1.39
N VAL A 16 8.19 -5.22 0.18
CA VAL A 16 7.45 -3.97 -0.04
C VAL A 16 5.98 -4.11 0.34
N ILE A 17 5.32 -5.20 -0.08
CA ILE A 17 3.90 -5.45 0.21
C ILE A 17 3.66 -5.61 1.70
N ASP A 18 4.53 -6.32 2.41
CA ASP A 18 4.40 -6.53 3.86
C ASP A 18 4.54 -5.22 4.63
N GLN A 19 5.50 -4.36 4.25
CA GLN A 19 5.64 -3.05 4.87
C GLN A 19 4.43 -2.14 4.57
N ALA A 20 3.89 -2.18 3.36
CA ALA A 20 2.67 -1.45 3.02
C ALA A 20 1.46 -1.92 3.84
N ARG A 21 1.32 -3.23 4.06
CA ARG A 21 0.28 -3.81 4.92
C ARG A 21 0.44 -3.36 6.38
N ASN A 22 1.67 -3.35 6.90
CA ASN A 22 1.96 -2.87 8.25
C ASN A 22 1.53 -1.40 8.43
N VAL A 23 1.84 -0.52 7.46
CA VAL A 23 1.38 0.88 7.51
C VAL A 23 -0.15 0.96 7.54
N ARG A 24 -0.83 0.19 6.69
CA ARG A 24 -2.29 0.16 6.63
C ARG A 24 -2.91 -0.33 7.94
N GLU A 25 -2.40 -1.44 8.48
CA GLU A 25 -2.89 -2.05 9.72
C GLU A 25 -2.73 -1.09 10.90
N LYS A 26 -1.54 -0.51 11.08
CA LYS A 26 -1.24 0.48 12.11
C LYS A 26 -2.20 1.68 12.08
N ASN A 27 -2.67 2.07 10.89
CA ASN A 27 -3.53 3.21 10.68
C ASN A 27 -5.00 2.84 10.42
N SER A 28 -5.39 1.59 10.63
CA SER A 28 -6.76 1.09 10.40
C SER A 28 -7.27 1.40 8.98
N LYS A 29 -6.40 1.30 7.96
CA LYS A 29 -6.72 1.52 6.55
C LYS A 29 -6.79 0.17 5.82
N PRO A 30 -7.97 -0.44 5.65
CA PRO A 30 -8.09 -1.74 4.98
C PRO A 30 -7.58 -1.67 3.53
N VAL A 31 -7.07 -2.80 3.01
CA VAL A 31 -6.49 -2.85 1.64
C VAL A 31 -7.52 -2.50 0.57
N LYS A 32 -8.81 -2.80 0.80
CA LYS A 32 -9.88 -2.43 -0.14
C LYS A 32 -10.04 -0.92 -0.34
N LEU A 33 -9.56 -0.11 0.61
CA LEU A 33 -9.56 1.34 0.52
C LEU A 33 -8.34 1.80 -0.30
N PRO A 34 -8.53 2.42 -1.48
CA PRO A 34 -7.41 2.91 -2.26
C PRO A 34 -6.71 4.08 -1.56
N LEU A 35 -5.39 4.17 -1.73
CA LEU A 35 -4.57 5.30 -1.31
C LEU A 35 -3.91 5.95 -2.52
N GLY A 36 -3.60 7.23 -2.42
CA GLY A 36 -3.09 8.01 -3.54
C GLY A 36 -1.68 7.64 -3.91
N GLU A 37 -0.77 7.63 -2.93
CA GLU A 37 0.65 7.45 -3.18
C GLU A 37 1.33 6.55 -2.15
N MET A 38 2.29 5.79 -2.65
CA MET A 38 3.25 5.03 -1.85
C MET A 38 4.66 5.31 -2.36
N ILE A 39 5.60 5.55 -1.46
CA ILE A 39 7.01 5.76 -1.77
C ILE A 39 7.79 4.58 -1.22
N VAL A 40 8.52 3.88 -2.08
CA VAL A 40 9.44 2.81 -1.72
C VAL A 40 10.84 3.38 -1.64
N VAL A 41 11.43 3.35 -0.46
CA VAL A 41 12.75 3.91 -0.18
C VAL A 41 13.76 2.77 0.04
N HIS A 42 14.83 2.75 -0.74
CA HIS A 42 15.89 1.76 -0.63
C HIS A 42 17.20 2.31 -1.18
N PRO A 43 18.37 2.02 -0.55
CA PRO A 43 19.65 2.55 -1.05
C PRO A 43 20.12 1.90 -2.35
N ASP A 44 19.71 0.68 -2.66
CA ASP A 44 20.13 -0.06 -3.85
C ASP A 44 19.28 0.36 -5.08
N PRO A 45 19.90 0.97 -6.12
CA PRO A 45 19.19 1.36 -7.33
C PRO A 45 18.61 0.18 -8.13
N GLU A 46 19.26 -1.00 -8.12
CA GLU A 46 18.76 -2.19 -8.83
C GLU A 46 17.45 -2.68 -8.20
N PHE A 47 17.34 -2.64 -6.87
CA PHE A 47 16.09 -2.93 -6.17
C PHE A 47 14.98 -1.97 -6.62
N LEU A 48 15.25 -0.66 -6.63
CA LEU A 48 14.26 0.36 -6.98
C LEU A 48 13.83 0.26 -8.45
N GLU A 49 14.76 -0.01 -9.37
CA GLU A 49 14.45 -0.21 -10.79
C GLU A 49 13.56 -1.44 -11.02
N GLU A 50 13.78 -2.52 -10.28
CA GLU A 50 12.96 -3.71 -10.35
C GLU A 50 11.52 -3.46 -9.84
N ILE A 51 11.38 -2.72 -8.72
CA ILE A 51 10.07 -2.33 -8.16
C ILE A 51 9.31 -1.38 -9.09
N SER A 52 9.97 -0.34 -9.62
CA SER A 52 9.35 0.64 -10.52
C SER A 52 9.14 0.15 -11.95
N GLY A 53 9.78 -0.96 -12.31
CA GLY A 53 9.66 -1.59 -13.62
C GLY A 53 8.65 -2.75 -13.62
N ARG A 54 9.16 -3.97 -13.81
CA ARG A 54 8.32 -5.15 -14.03
C ARG A 54 7.43 -5.55 -12.85
N LEU A 55 7.80 -5.19 -11.60
CA LEU A 55 7.02 -5.51 -10.41
C LEU A 55 5.97 -4.45 -10.08
N LEU A 56 6.03 -3.28 -10.69
CA LEU A 56 5.14 -2.15 -10.42
C LEU A 56 3.64 -2.52 -10.48
N PRO A 57 3.13 -3.20 -11.52
CA PRO A 57 1.70 -3.52 -11.59
C PRO A 57 1.24 -4.41 -10.44
N TYR A 58 2.08 -5.35 -10.03
CA TYR A 58 1.77 -6.28 -8.94
C TYR A 58 1.79 -5.56 -7.59
N VAL A 59 2.84 -4.77 -7.33
CA VAL A 59 2.95 -3.97 -6.10
C VAL A 59 1.78 -3.01 -5.97
N ALA A 60 1.46 -2.24 -7.01
CA ALA A 60 0.35 -1.29 -7.00
C ALA A 60 -1.00 -1.98 -6.77
N SER A 61 -1.22 -3.14 -7.42
CA SER A 61 -2.45 -3.93 -7.27
C SER A 61 -2.60 -4.51 -5.86
N GLU A 62 -1.55 -5.15 -5.33
CA GLU A 62 -1.56 -5.81 -4.02
C GLU A 62 -1.67 -4.82 -2.86
N THR A 63 -1.09 -3.64 -3.02
CA THR A 63 -1.15 -2.58 -2.00
C THR A 63 -2.33 -1.62 -2.19
N ASN A 64 -3.04 -1.70 -3.31
CA ASN A 64 -4.14 -0.84 -3.70
C ASN A 64 -3.79 0.65 -3.58
N VAL A 65 -2.71 1.05 -4.26
CA VAL A 65 -2.28 2.44 -4.38
C VAL A 65 -2.33 2.89 -5.83
N GLN A 66 -2.69 4.16 -6.06
CA GLN A 66 -2.79 4.71 -7.41
C GLN A 66 -1.41 4.97 -8.02
N ARG A 67 -0.45 5.41 -7.20
CA ARG A 67 0.90 5.74 -7.64
C ARG A 67 1.94 5.14 -6.70
N VAL A 68 2.93 4.46 -7.27
CA VAL A 68 4.13 3.98 -6.57
C VAL A 68 5.31 4.79 -7.07
N VAL A 69 6.02 5.43 -6.15
CA VAL A 69 7.24 6.20 -6.41
C VAL A 69 8.41 5.51 -5.72
N THR A 70 9.58 5.56 -6.30
CA THR A 70 10.81 5.02 -5.70
C THR A 70 11.77 6.15 -5.35
N SER A 71 12.54 5.99 -4.28
CA SER A 71 13.55 6.96 -3.85
C SER A 71 14.76 6.26 -3.27
N SER A 72 15.97 6.67 -3.69
CA SER A 72 17.23 6.26 -3.06
C SER A 72 17.65 7.19 -1.92
N ASP A 73 16.98 8.32 -1.75
CA ASP A 73 17.27 9.30 -0.69
C ASP A 73 16.70 8.84 0.65
N THR A 74 17.42 7.95 1.31
CA THR A 74 17.03 7.44 2.64
C THR A 74 17.07 8.54 3.71
N ALA A 75 17.96 9.51 3.61
CA ALA A 75 18.10 10.60 4.58
C ALA A 75 16.89 11.53 4.61
N LYS A 76 16.16 11.65 3.50
CA LYS A 76 14.92 12.42 3.42
C LYS A 76 13.80 11.85 4.30
N TYR A 77 13.77 10.52 4.46
CA TYR A 77 12.66 9.80 5.10
C TYR A 77 13.03 9.15 6.43
N THR A 78 14.31 9.17 6.82
CA THR A 78 14.78 8.54 8.06
C THR A 78 15.63 9.48 8.89
N THR A 79 15.50 9.33 10.21
CA THR A 79 16.51 9.81 11.17
C THR A 79 17.25 8.61 11.73
N VAL A 80 18.54 8.78 11.89
CA VAL A 80 19.42 7.78 12.50
C VAL A 80 19.78 8.22 13.90
N ARG A 81 19.69 7.32 14.88
CA ARG A 81 20.09 7.59 16.25
C ARG A 81 20.85 6.42 16.86
N ALA A 82 21.78 6.73 17.75
CA ALA A 82 22.46 5.74 18.56
C ALA A 82 21.59 5.34 19.76
N GLU A 83 21.43 4.04 19.97
CA GLU A 83 20.86 3.45 21.18
C GLU A 83 21.98 2.63 21.88
N PRO A 84 22.65 3.19 22.90
CA PRO A 84 23.74 2.52 23.57
C PRO A 84 23.29 1.27 24.34
N ASP A 85 24.04 0.18 24.26
CA ASP A 85 23.92 -0.95 25.19
C ASP A 85 24.55 -0.58 26.54
N TRP A 86 23.71 -0.11 27.44
CA TRP A 86 24.14 0.34 28.76
C TRP A 86 24.75 -0.77 29.61
N GLY A 87 24.38 -2.04 29.37
CA GLY A 87 24.97 -3.18 30.09
C GLY A 87 26.40 -3.44 29.68
N ALA A 88 26.69 -3.42 28.38
CA ALA A 88 28.02 -3.60 27.82
C ALA A 88 28.90 -2.39 28.10
N LEU A 89 28.40 -1.18 27.83
CA LEU A 89 29.16 0.07 28.04
C LEU A 89 29.47 0.34 29.52
N GLY A 90 28.56 -0.01 30.44
CA GLY A 90 28.76 0.19 31.87
C GLY A 90 29.95 -0.59 32.41
N LYS A 91 30.19 -1.81 31.92
CA LYS A 91 31.32 -2.63 32.27
C LYS A 91 32.66 -2.06 31.75
N ALA A 92 32.61 -1.46 30.53
CA ALA A 92 33.81 -0.91 29.89
C ALA A 92 34.20 0.49 30.39
N LEU A 93 33.21 1.35 30.65
CA LEU A 93 33.41 2.79 30.85
C LEU A 93 33.29 3.24 32.32
N GLY A 94 32.62 2.48 33.17
CA GLY A 94 32.45 2.82 34.58
C GLY A 94 31.90 4.25 34.79
N LYS A 95 32.67 5.12 35.42
CA LYS A 95 32.27 6.51 35.71
C LYS A 95 32.15 7.40 34.45
N ALA A 96 32.80 7.04 33.36
CA ALA A 96 32.71 7.77 32.08
C ALA A 96 31.42 7.49 31.29
N MET A 97 30.61 6.53 31.74
CA MET A 97 29.39 6.12 31.03
C MET A 97 28.38 7.26 30.81
N GLY A 98 28.20 8.15 31.77
CA GLY A 98 27.29 9.30 31.68
C GLY A 98 27.64 10.28 30.54
N PRO A 99 28.85 10.86 30.57
CA PRO A 99 29.34 11.76 29.52
C PRO A 99 29.38 11.10 28.15
N VAL A 100 29.91 9.88 28.04
CA VAL A 100 29.97 9.11 26.76
C VAL A 100 28.56 8.81 26.22
N GLY A 101 27.66 8.37 27.09
CA GLY A 101 26.28 8.09 26.68
C GLY A 101 25.54 9.32 26.18
N LYS A 102 25.80 10.51 26.76
CA LYS A 102 25.25 11.77 26.24
C LYS A 102 25.84 12.12 24.88
N ALA A 103 27.14 11.95 24.71
CA ALA A 103 27.84 12.19 23.45
C ALA A 103 27.37 11.21 22.35
N LEU A 104 27.19 9.92 22.66
CA LEU A 104 26.64 8.92 21.71
C LEU A 104 25.26 9.30 21.19
N LYS A 105 24.37 9.79 22.06
CA LYS A 105 23.02 10.23 21.64
C LYS A 105 23.05 11.50 20.79
N ALA A 106 24.14 12.26 20.82
CA ALA A 106 24.30 13.48 20.05
C ALA A 106 25.13 13.29 18.77
N LEU A 107 25.52 12.05 18.43
CA LEU A 107 26.24 11.76 17.19
C LEU A 107 25.40 12.14 15.97
N SER A 108 26.08 12.70 14.96
CA SER A 108 25.46 12.99 13.68
C SER A 108 25.19 11.70 12.87
N PRO A 109 24.28 11.73 11.86
CA PRO A 109 24.10 10.61 10.95
C PRO A 109 25.40 10.17 10.26
N GLU A 110 26.29 11.12 9.94
CA GLU A 110 27.59 10.86 9.32
C GLU A 110 28.55 10.16 10.28
N ASP A 111 28.53 10.52 11.56
CA ASP A 111 29.31 9.85 12.59
C ASP A 111 28.86 8.42 12.81
N LEU A 112 27.53 8.20 12.80
CA LEU A 112 26.93 6.87 12.91
C LEU A 112 27.25 5.99 11.70
N ALA A 113 27.24 6.56 10.50
CA ALA A 113 27.63 5.85 9.28
C ALA A 113 29.11 5.44 9.34
N ARG A 114 30.00 6.35 9.80
CA ARG A 114 31.42 6.02 10.01
C ARG A 114 31.61 4.92 11.05
N MET A 115 30.83 4.95 12.12
CA MET A 115 30.88 3.91 13.16
C MET A 115 30.47 2.54 12.59
N GLU A 116 29.44 2.47 11.74
CA GLU A 116 29.04 1.24 11.05
C GLU A 116 30.14 0.72 10.12
N GLU A 117 30.77 1.61 9.36
CA GLU A 117 31.79 1.26 8.37
C GLU A 117 33.12 0.84 9.02
N GLN A 118 33.54 1.56 10.06
CA GLN A 118 34.83 1.34 10.71
C GLN A 118 34.80 0.33 11.87
N GLY A 119 33.58 -0.06 12.31
CA GLY A 119 33.37 -0.96 13.44
C GLY A 119 33.59 -0.32 14.81
N SER A 120 34.11 0.92 14.89
CA SER A 120 34.30 1.69 16.12
C SER A 120 34.39 3.18 15.84
N LEU A 121 34.15 4.00 16.87
CA LEU A 121 34.28 5.46 16.80
C LEU A 121 34.84 6.00 18.14
N GLU A 122 35.67 7.04 18.05
CA GLU A 122 36.11 7.78 19.24
C GLU A 122 35.00 8.76 19.66
N VAL A 123 34.48 8.58 20.88
CA VAL A 123 33.41 9.39 21.45
C VAL A 123 33.81 9.85 22.86
N ALA A 124 33.85 11.16 23.05
CA ALA A 124 34.28 11.79 24.34
C ALA A 124 35.58 11.22 24.90
N GLY A 125 36.59 10.98 24.04
CA GLY A 125 37.91 10.48 24.44
C GLY A 125 37.96 8.97 24.72
N HIS A 126 36.94 8.22 24.35
CA HIS A 126 36.90 6.76 24.49
C HIS A 126 36.55 6.11 23.14
N THR A 127 37.29 5.04 22.79
CA THR A 127 36.96 4.22 21.61
C THR A 127 35.78 3.33 21.94
N ILE A 128 34.66 3.53 21.21
CA ILE A 128 33.41 2.79 21.37
C ILE A 128 33.26 1.83 20.19
N ASP A 129 33.13 0.55 20.50
CA ASP A 129 32.85 -0.51 19.51
C ASP A 129 31.40 -0.41 19.02
N ALA A 130 31.20 -0.51 17.72
CA ALA A 130 29.85 -0.51 17.09
C ALA A 130 28.96 -1.62 17.64
N ALA A 131 29.51 -2.76 18.07
CA ALA A 131 28.75 -3.84 18.70
C ALA A 131 28.07 -3.43 20.02
N HIS A 132 28.51 -2.35 20.66
CA HIS A 132 27.91 -1.82 21.89
C HIS A 132 26.91 -0.69 21.66
N VAL A 133 26.63 -0.37 20.39
CA VAL A 133 25.69 0.70 19.99
C VAL A 133 24.74 0.18 18.94
N LYS A 134 23.48 0.12 19.29
CA LYS A 134 22.44 -0.22 18.31
C LYS A 134 22.05 1.03 17.53
N ILE A 135 22.25 1.00 16.22
CA ILE A 135 21.83 2.10 15.34
C ILE A 135 20.38 1.89 14.95
N ARG A 136 19.54 2.84 15.35
CA ARG A 136 18.10 2.86 15.02
C ARG A 136 17.86 3.82 13.88
N ARG A 137 17.07 3.35 12.91
CA ARG A 137 16.55 4.17 11.81
C ARG A 137 15.05 4.32 12.02
N ASP A 138 14.64 5.54 12.38
CA ASP A 138 13.24 5.86 12.60
C ASP A 138 12.71 6.66 11.40
N PHE A 139 11.44 6.46 11.06
CA PHE A 139 10.79 7.26 10.03
C PHE A 139 10.73 8.74 10.45
N LYS A 140 11.07 9.60 9.51
CA LYS A 140 10.92 11.05 9.62
C LYS A 140 10.10 11.53 8.43
N ALA A 141 8.95 12.13 8.71
CA ALA A 141 8.18 12.78 7.64
C ALA A 141 8.98 13.96 7.06
N PRO A 142 9.04 14.11 5.74
CA PRO A 142 9.60 15.30 5.12
C PRO A 142 8.92 16.57 5.59
N GLU A 143 9.64 17.70 5.57
CA GLU A 143 9.09 19.00 5.98
C GLU A 143 7.87 19.36 5.13
N GLY A 144 6.77 19.78 5.78
CA GLY A 144 5.51 20.12 5.13
C GLY A 144 4.65 18.92 4.73
N ALA A 145 5.12 17.69 4.92
CA ALA A 145 4.30 16.51 4.64
C ALA A 145 3.23 16.30 5.71
N VAL A 146 2.00 16.05 5.26
CA VAL A 146 0.84 15.80 6.13
C VAL A 146 0.32 14.39 5.82
N ASN A 147 -0.17 13.70 6.85
CA ASN A 147 -0.78 12.37 6.72
C ASN A 147 0.12 11.27 6.13
N LEU A 148 1.45 11.41 6.24
CA LEU A 148 2.36 10.33 5.90
C LEU A 148 2.63 9.44 7.12
N ASP A 149 2.65 8.14 6.90
CA ASP A 149 3.20 7.17 7.85
C ASP A 149 4.02 6.12 7.10
N ALA A 150 4.86 5.41 7.83
CA ALA A 150 5.79 4.47 7.23
C ALA A 150 6.01 3.22 8.07
N SER A 151 6.46 2.16 7.41
CA SER A 151 6.99 0.96 8.02
C SER A 151 8.24 0.50 7.27
N GLY A 152 9.21 -0.06 8.00
CA GLY A 152 10.43 -0.60 7.42
C GLY A 152 11.01 -1.69 8.31
N ASP A 153 11.80 -2.59 7.73
CA ASP A 153 12.47 -3.71 8.41
C ASP A 153 14.00 -3.56 8.50
N GLY A 154 14.51 -2.40 8.12
CA GLY A 154 15.94 -2.09 8.06
C GLY A 154 16.52 -2.15 6.65
N ASP A 155 15.91 -2.92 5.74
CA ASP A 155 16.32 -3.01 4.33
C ASP A 155 15.47 -2.11 3.44
N VAL A 156 14.14 -2.21 3.53
CA VAL A 156 13.20 -1.38 2.77
C VAL A 156 12.35 -0.54 3.71
N LEU A 157 12.14 0.72 3.34
CA LEU A 157 11.16 1.60 3.98
C LEU A 157 10.05 1.90 3.00
N VAL A 158 8.82 1.71 3.44
CA VAL A 158 7.62 2.06 2.68
C VAL A 158 6.90 3.21 3.38
N VAL A 159 6.75 4.32 2.67
CA VAL A 159 6.02 5.51 3.12
C VAL A 159 4.71 5.60 2.36
N MET A 160 3.61 5.80 3.05
CA MET A 160 2.27 5.90 2.44
C MET A 160 1.61 7.22 2.77
N ASP A 161 1.01 7.83 1.77
CA ASP A 161 0.08 8.94 1.95
C ASP A 161 -1.29 8.39 2.36
N LEU A 162 -1.69 8.71 3.59
CA LEU A 162 -2.94 8.26 4.18
C LEU A 162 -4.10 9.22 3.95
N THR A 163 -3.86 10.29 3.18
CA THR A 163 -4.89 11.26 2.83
C THR A 163 -6.02 10.58 2.06
N GLN A 164 -7.24 10.87 2.46
CA GLN A 164 -8.45 10.42 1.78
C GLN A 164 -9.15 11.63 1.19
N ASP A 165 -9.47 11.53 -0.08
CA ASP A 165 -10.32 12.49 -0.77
C ASP A 165 -11.53 11.79 -1.42
N ASP A 166 -12.45 12.57 -1.93
CA ASP A 166 -13.67 12.03 -2.54
C ASP A 166 -13.37 11.15 -3.75
N SER A 167 -12.33 11.45 -4.53
CA SER A 167 -11.96 10.66 -5.71
C SER A 167 -11.47 9.26 -5.33
N LEU A 168 -10.74 9.14 -4.21
CA LEU A 168 -10.29 7.86 -3.67
C LEU A 168 -11.45 7.02 -3.13
N VAL A 169 -12.40 7.66 -2.47
CA VAL A 169 -13.61 6.99 -1.99
C VAL A 169 -14.45 6.48 -3.19
N ASP A 170 -14.60 7.31 -4.22
CA ASP A 170 -15.34 6.95 -5.44
C ASP A 170 -14.66 5.80 -6.21
N ALA A 171 -13.33 5.83 -6.33
CA ALA A 171 -12.56 4.71 -6.89
C ALA A 171 -12.71 3.42 -6.07
N GLY A 172 -12.79 3.53 -4.75
CA GLY A 172 -13.07 2.42 -3.85
C GLY A 172 -14.45 1.80 -4.10
N LEU A 173 -15.47 2.63 -4.26
CA LEU A 173 -16.83 2.19 -4.59
C LEU A 173 -16.87 1.48 -5.95
N ALA A 174 -16.26 2.05 -6.99
CA ALA A 174 -16.18 1.43 -8.31
C ALA A 174 -15.53 0.03 -8.25
N ARG A 175 -14.43 -0.10 -7.48
CA ARG A 175 -13.75 -1.39 -7.28
C ARG A 175 -14.64 -2.42 -6.57
N GLU A 176 -15.39 -2.01 -5.55
CA GLU A 176 -16.30 -2.91 -4.83
C GLU A 176 -17.44 -3.37 -5.73
N VAL A 177 -18.02 -2.49 -6.55
CA VAL A 177 -19.04 -2.86 -7.57
C VAL A 177 -18.49 -3.93 -8.49
N VAL A 178 -17.29 -3.75 -9.06
CA VAL A 178 -16.62 -4.76 -9.89
C VAL A 178 -16.52 -6.10 -9.15
N SER A 179 -16.07 -6.07 -7.89
CA SER A 179 -15.94 -7.28 -7.06
C SER A 179 -17.28 -8.02 -6.90
N ARG A 180 -18.38 -7.29 -6.65
CA ARG A 180 -19.71 -7.89 -6.51
C ARG A 180 -20.17 -8.56 -7.80
N PHE A 181 -20.02 -7.91 -8.94
CA PHE A 181 -20.36 -8.50 -10.23
C PHE A 181 -19.50 -9.72 -10.58
N GLN A 182 -18.20 -9.72 -10.25
CA GLN A 182 -17.34 -10.88 -10.43
C GLN A 182 -17.76 -12.05 -9.54
N GLN A 183 -18.14 -11.79 -8.29
CA GLN A 183 -18.66 -12.81 -7.36
C GLN A 183 -19.99 -13.38 -7.87
N LEU A 184 -20.92 -12.52 -8.30
CA LEU A 184 -22.21 -12.92 -8.87
C LEU A 184 -22.00 -13.78 -10.11
N ARG A 185 -21.10 -13.39 -11.02
CA ARG A 185 -20.74 -14.16 -12.21
C ARG A 185 -20.27 -15.56 -11.85
N LYS A 186 -19.36 -15.67 -10.86
CA LYS A 186 -18.87 -16.96 -10.36
C LYS A 186 -19.98 -17.79 -9.72
N ALA A 187 -20.83 -17.19 -8.88
CA ALA A 187 -21.94 -17.87 -8.23
C ALA A 187 -22.99 -18.39 -9.21
N SER A 188 -23.21 -17.65 -10.32
CA SER A 188 -24.15 -18.02 -11.39
C SER A 188 -23.61 -19.05 -12.38
N GLY A 189 -22.37 -19.55 -12.17
CA GLY A 189 -21.75 -20.55 -13.06
C GLY A 189 -21.36 -20.01 -14.44
N VAL A 190 -21.35 -18.69 -14.64
CA VAL A 190 -20.97 -18.06 -15.91
C VAL A 190 -19.45 -18.19 -16.09
N VAL A 191 -19.03 -18.73 -17.24
CA VAL A 191 -17.63 -18.95 -17.58
C VAL A 191 -17.07 -17.87 -18.51
N ALA A 192 -15.74 -17.87 -18.68
CA ALA A 192 -15.09 -17.00 -19.63
C ALA A 192 -15.50 -17.38 -21.06
N GLY A 193 -16.09 -16.44 -21.80
CA GLY A 193 -16.64 -16.65 -23.13
C GLY A 193 -18.17 -16.61 -23.22
N ASP A 194 -18.88 -16.71 -22.08
CA ASP A 194 -20.32 -16.50 -22.09
C ASP A 194 -20.65 -15.04 -22.35
N GLU A 195 -21.54 -14.81 -23.30
CA GLU A 195 -22.06 -13.48 -23.60
C GLU A 195 -23.13 -13.10 -22.58
N VAL A 196 -22.77 -12.19 -21.67
CA VAL A 196 -23.65 -11.71 -20.61
C VAL A 196 -23.74 -10.19 -20.62
N ALA A 197 -24.87 -9.68 -20.19
CA ALA A 197 -25.07 -8.27 -19.87
C ALA A 197 -25.14 -8.09 -18.34
N MET A 198 -24.66 -6.96 -17.84
CA MET A 198 -24.62 -6.63 -16.43
C MET A 198 -25.42 -5.36 -16.15
N PHE A 199 -26.34 -5.46 -15.21
CA PHE A 199 -27.26 -4.39 -14.86
C PHE A 199 -27.24 -4.11 -13.37
N PHE A 200 -27.42 -2.83 -13.03
CA PHE A 200 -27.56 -2.42 -11.64
C PHE A 200 -28.92 -1.76 -11.38
N SER A 201 -29.38 -1.84 -10.15
CA SER A 201 -30.56 -1.14 -9.63
C SER A 201 -30.45 -1.00 -8.10
N GLY A 202 -31.49 -0.41 -7.49
CA GLY A 202 -31.58 -0.28 -6.04
C GLY A 202 -30.62 0.74 -5.43
N VAL A 203 -29.96 1.55 -6.25
CA VAL A 203 -29.10 2.65 -5.78
C VAL A 203 -29.97 3.84 -5.38
N GLU A 204 -29.53 4.55 -4.33
CA GLU A 204 -30.19 5.76 -3.88
C GLU A 204 -30.11 6.87 -4.92
N ALA A 205 -31.25 7.43 -5.31
CA ALA A 205 -31.31 8.53 -6.27
C ALA A 205 -30.60 9.78 -5.73
N GLY A 206 -29.68 10.36 -6.51
CA GLY A 206 -28.81 11.46 -6.11
C GLY A 206 -27.69 11.06 -5.14
N GLY A 207 -27.61 9.78 -4.77
CA GLY A 207 -26.60 9.27 -3.88
C GLY A 207 -25.20 9.16 -4.52
N ARG A 208 -24.19 8.96 -3.68
CA ARG A 208 -22.80 8.85 -4.11
C ARG A 208 -22.59 7.70 -5.11
N LEU A 209 -23.17 6.52 -4.81
CA LEU A 209 -23.01 5.35 -5.67
C LEU A 209 -23.65 5.56 -7.05
N GLU A 210 -24.83 6.18 -7.14
CA GLU A 210 -25.44 6.52 -8.42
C GLU A 210 -24.56 7.44 -9.26
N ARG A 211 -23.98 8.47 -8.64
CA ARG A 211 -23.02 9.39 -9.28
C ARG A 211 -21.80 8.63 -9.81
N VAL A 212 -21.17 7.80 -8.98
CA VAL A 212 -20.01 6.98 -9.35
C VAL A 212 -20.33 6.06 -10.53
N LEU A 213 -21.49 5.42 -10.53
CA LEU A 213 -21.93 4.54 -11.63
C LEU A 213 -22.31 5.30 -12.91
N GLY A 214 -22.53 6.61 -12.84
CA GLY A 214 -22.71 7.50 -13.98
C GLY A 214 -21.43 8.12 -14.55
N GLU A 215 -20.29 8.00 -13.83
CA GLU A 215 -19.03 8.59 -14.26
C GLU A 215 -18.32 7.74 -15.31
N GLU A 216 -17.86 8.38 -16.40
CA GLU A 216 -17.19 7.70 -17.51
C GLU A 216 -15.93 6.92 -17.05
N ALA A 217 -15.15 7.47 -16.12
CA ALA A 217 -13.97 6.80 -15.57
C ALA A 217 -14.33 5.49 -14.84
N SER A 218 -15.39 5.49 -14.05
CA SER A 218 -15.89 4.31 -13.34
C SER A 218 -16.44 3.25 -14.29
N LEU A 219 -17.17 3.66 -15.30
CA LEU A 219 -17.69 2.75 -16.34
C LEU A 219 -16.56 2.16 -17.19
N ALA A 220 -15.55 2.94 -17.54
CA ALA A 220 -14.36 2.47 -18.24
C ALA A 220 -13.58 1.45 -17.42
N TYR A 221 -13.39 1.73 -16.13
CA TYR A 221 -12.77 0.79 -15.18
C TYR A 221 -13.57 -0.52 -15.07
N PHE A 222 -14.90 -0.43 -14.92
CA PHE A 222 -15.77 -1.61 -14.86
C PHE A 222 -15.63 -2.46 -16.12
N ARG A 223 -15.68 -1.84 -17.30
CA ARG A 223 -15.51 -2.52 -18.58
C ARG A 223 -14.14 -3.18 -18.72
N GLU A 224 -13.07 -2.51 -18.31
CA GLU A 224 -11.71 -3.06 -18.32
C GLU A 224 -11.62 -4.34 -17.47
N LYS A 225 -12.24 -4.35 -16.29
CA LYS A 225 -12.14 -5.46 -15.33
C LYS A 225 -13.11 -6.61 -15.59
N THR A 226 -14.25 -6.35 -16.23
CA THR A 226 -15.29 -7.36 -16.45
C THR A 226 -15.45 -7.78 -17.92
N GLY A 227 -14.95 -6.98 -18.84
CA GLY A 227 -15.16 -7.13 -20.29
C GLY A 227 -16.56 -6.70 -20.75
N VAL A 228 -17.42 -6.20 -19.87
CA VAL A 228 -18.84 -5.92 -20.12
C VAL A 228 -19.19 -4.49 -19.74
N HIS A 229 -20.13 -3.87 -20.44
CA HIS A 229 -20.69 -2.59 -20.02
C HIS A 229 -21.69 -2.78 -18.88
N LEU A 230 -21.58 -1.93 -17.86
CA LEU A 230 -22.56 -1.84 -16.79
C LEU A 230 -23.70 -0.92 -17.22
N GLN A 231 -24.92 -1.38 -17.10
CA GLN A 231 -26.13 -0.69 -17.55
C GLN A 231 -27.14 -0.56 -16.41
N SER A 232 -28.04 0.41 -16.51
CA SER A 232 -29.18 0.47 -15.59
C SER A 232 -30.12 -0.70 -15.84
N ARG A 233 -30.72 -1.28 -14.79
CA ARG A 233 -31.73 -2.34 -14.95
C ARG A 233 -32.94 -1.87 -15.75
N ALA A 234 -33.22 -0.58 -15.83
CA ALA A 234 -34.27 -0.03 -16.66
C ALA A 234 -34.05 -0.29 -18.15
N GLU A 235 -32.81 -0.57 -18.56
CA GLU A 235 -32.43 -0.91 -19.94
C GLU A 235 -32.52 -2.42 -20.23
N LEU A 236 -32.85 -3.24 -19.23
CA LEU A 236 -32.99 -4.69 -19.40
C LEU A 236 -34.22 -4.99 -20.28
N ALA A 237 -33.98 -5.73 -21.38
CA ALA A 237 -35.06 -6.11 -22.30
C ALA A 237 -36.12 -6.98 -21.60
N GLU A 238 -37.38 -6.75 -21.93
CA GLU A 238 -38.47 -7.57 -21.41
C GLU A 238 -38.30 -9.04 -21.85
N GLY A 239 -38.40 -9.95 -20.87
CA GLY A 239 -38.20 -11.38 -21.12
C GLY A 239 -36.75 -11.82 -21.31
N ALA A 240 -35.76 -10.99 -20.96
CA ALA A 240 -34.37 -11.42 -20.91
C ALA A 240 -34.18 -12.55 -19.91
N ALA A 241 -33.31 -13.52 -20.25
CA ALA A 241 -32.98 -14.63 -19.35
C ALA A 241 -32.08 -14.14 -18.22
N ILE A 242 -32.58 -14.12 -17.00
CA ILE A 242 -31.79 -13.76 -15.82
C ILE A 242 -30.96 -14.99 -15.41
N LEU A 243 -29.65 -14.80 -15.37
CA LEU A 243 -28.67 -15.82 -14.98
C LEU A 243 -28.35 -15.77 -13.48
N GLY A 244 -28.44 -14.59 -12.89
CA GLY A 244 -28.21 -14.38 -11.45
C GLY A 244 -28.56 -12.98 -11.01
N GLU A 245 -28.97 -12.87 -9.74
CA GLU A 245 -29.28 -11.61 -9.09
C GLU A 245 -28.76 -11.63 -7.66
N GLU A 246 -28.27 -10.51 -7.19
CA GLU A 246 -27.81 -10.31 -5.81
C GLU A 246 -28.17 -8.89 -5.37
N SER A 247 -28.72 -8.77 -4.16
CA SER A 247 -28.85 -7.49 -3.47
C SER A 247 -27.88 -7.44 -2.30
N CYS A 248 -27.10 -6.39 -2.24
CA CYS A 248 -26.08 -6.22 -1.22
C CYS A 248 -25.95 -4.77 -0.76
N THR A 249 -25.29 -4.58 0.36
CA THR A 249 -24.85 -3.26 0.84
C THR A 249 -23.35 -3.16 0.64
N ILE A 250 -22.92 -2.06 0.03
CA ILE A 250 -21.51 -1.69 -0.09
C ILE A 250 -21.19 -0.63 0.95
N VAL A 251 -20.13 -0.83 1.70
CA VAL A 251 -19.61 0.16 2.66
C VAL A 251 -18.41 0.86 2.02
N ASP A 252 -18.46 2.17 1.90
CA ASP A 252 -17.37 2.96 1.33
C ASP A 252 -16.23 3.24 2.34
N GLY A 253 -15.20 3.94 1.88
CA GLY A 253 -14.03 4.27 2.71
C GLY A 253 -14.34 5.24 3.86
N THR A 254 -15.49 5.90 3.87
CA THR A 254 -15.95 6.76 4.97
C THR A 254 -16.80 6.01 6.00
N GLY A 255 -17.21 4.78 5.68
CA GLY A 255 -18.13 3.99 6.48
C GLY A 255 -19.60 4.18 6.09
N ALA A 256 -19.89 4.96 5.04
CA ALA A 256 -21.25 5.11 4.54
C ALA A 256 -21.71 3.85 3.78
N GLU A 257 -22.98 3.51 3.95
CA GLU A 257 -23.60 2.33 3.33
C GLU A 257 -24.36 2.70 2.06
N HIS A 258 -24.19 1.88 1.03
CA HIS A 258 -24.81 2.06 -0.27
C HIS A 258 -25.49 0.77 -0.71
N ALA A 259 -26.80 0.82 -0.98
CA ALA A 259 -27.53 -0.32 -1.51
C ALA A 259 -27.17 -0.54 -2.99
N LEU A 260 -27.04 -1.80 -3.39
CA LEU A 260 -26.82 -2.22 -4.77
C LEU A 260 -27.57 -3.52 -5.04
N ALA A 261 -28.34 -3.57 -6.11
CA ALA A 261 -28.83 -4.81 -6.68
C ALA A 261 -28.13 -5.06 -8.03
N ALA A 262 -27.40 -6.16 -8.11
CA ALA A 262 -26.66 -6.59 -9.29
C ALA A 262 -27.46 -7.67 -10.03
N THR A 263 -27.57 -7.57 -11.34
CA THR A 263 -28.27 -8.54 -12.20
C THR A 263 -27.37 -8.94 -13.36
N LEU A 264 -27.26 -10.24 -13.60
CA LEU A 264 -26.69 -10.83 -14.82
C LEU A 264 -27.80 -11.35 -15.71
N ALA A 265 -27.77 -10.98 -16.98
CA ALA A 265 -28.68 -11.52 -17.99
C ALA A 265 -27.89 -12.12 -19.16
N GLY A 266 -28.38 -13.22 -19.72
CA GLY A 266 -27.84 -13.79 -20.96
C GLY A 266 -28.20 -12.88 -22.13
N LEU A 267 -27.22 -12.61 -22.99
CA LEU A 267 -27.50 -12.03 -24.29
C LEU A 267 -28.15 -13.14 -25.15
N ARG A 268 -29.38 -12.92 -25.63
CA ARG A 268 -29.97 -13.86 -26.59
C ARG A 268 -29.15 -13.81 -27.86
N VAL A 269 -28.62 -14.97 -28.26
CA VAL A 269 -28.16 -15.20 -29.63
C VAL A 269 -29.34 -15.20 -30.59
#